data_7d3e0b93440962c89e2881d94d9273f9
#
_entry.id   7d3e0b93440962c89e2881d94d9273f9
#
_cell.length_a   1.000
_cell.length_b   1.000
_cell.length_c   1.000
_cell.angle_alpha   90.00
_cell.angle_beta   90.00
_cell.angle_gamma   90.00
#
_symmetry.space_group_name_H-M   'P 1'
#
loop_
_entity.id
_entity.type
_entity.pdbx_description
1 polymer ?
#
loop_
_entity_poly.entity_id
_entity_poly.type
_entity_poly.pdbx_seq_one_letter_code
_entity_poly.pdbx_strand_id
1 'polypeptide(L)'
;TSRRVRIPLPLFITAFIPSRLMSNFNKYFREHNVKANMIQEINAPEGKERVDLEVFIHLCGENLNEFGHSDFCYGDTVYSYGAYDETEHKFFGMFSQGTIVKAPRELYIRHCLSFEKKILVGFGLCLSDAQKKKVEEKIDEIMQVAMPWQTRYERIQNGTLSQEEPCNDAASELVKATGAKIYKIKSGEFKTYFAINTNCVKLADYITGSAGLDVLDVSGIVTPGSYYALLDDMFERRNTIVVSKTIYRN
;
A
#
# COMPACT_ATOMS: atom_id res chain seq x y z
N THR A 1 3.65 -23.96 -16.82
CA THR A 1 2.16 -23.82 -16.72
C THR A 1 1.83 -23.02 -15.49
N SER A 2 1.21 -21.83 -15.66
CA SER A 2 0.76 -21.02 -14.53
C SER A 2 -0.34 -21.77 -13.76
N ARG A 3 -0.24 -21.77 -12.42
CA ARG A 3 -1.30 -22.30 -11.55
C ARG A 3 -2.22 -21.17 -11.14
N ARG A 4 -3.51 -21.26 -11.48
CA ARG A 4 -4.56 -20.41 -10.93
C ARG A 4 -5.14 -21.05 -9.68
N VAL A 5 -5.05 -20.38 -8.55
CA VAL A 5 -5.63 -20.85 -7.28
C VAL A 5 -6.62 -19.80 -6.80
N ARG A 6 -7.88 -20.20 -6.56
CA ARG A 6 -8.85 -19.37 -5.84
C ARG A 6 -8.75 -19.71 -4.36
N ILE A 7 -8.32 -18.77 -3.56
CA ILE A 7 -8.25 -18.95 -2.11
C ILE A 7 -9.21 -17.91 -1.50
N PRO A 8 -10.23 -18.30 -0.71
CA PRO A 8 -10.93 -17.36 0.13
C PRO A 8 -9.91 -16.77 1.13
N LEU A 9 -9.90 -15.45 1.29
CA LEU A 9 -9.02 -14.82 2.30
C LEU A 9 -9.31 -15.49 3.65
N PRO A 10 -8.36 -16.20 4.23
CA PRO A 10 -8.61 -16.89 5.50
C PRO A 10 -8.84 -15.85 6.60
N LEU A 11 -9.79 -16.15 7.47
CA LEU A 11 -10.06 -15.43 8.73
C LEU A 11 -8.93 -15.68 9.76
N PHE A 12 -7.67 -15.66 9.34
CA PHE A 12 -6.54 -15.80 10.25
C PHE A 12 -6.09 -14.45 10.77
N ILE A 13 -6.92 -13.87 11.64
CA ILE A 13 -6.50 -12.80 12.53
C ILE A 13 -6.28 -13.43 13.90
N THR A 14 -5.17 -14.08 14.10
CA THR A 14 -4.74 -14.46 15.43
C THR A 14 -3.27 -14.17 15.55
N ALA A 15 -2.91 -13.08 16.16
CA ALA A 15 -1.88 -13.03 17.15
C ALA A 15 -1.43 -11.67 17.64
N PHE A 16 -1.72 -10.50 17.13
CA PHE A 16 -1.18 -9.25 17.74
C PHE A 16 -2.03 -7.99 17.58
N ILE A 17 -3.33 -8.10 17.35
CA ILE A 17 -4.20 -6.92 17.32
C ILE A 17 -4.82 -6.71 18.71
N PRO A 18 -4.71 -5.52 19.33
CA PRO A 18 -5.35 -5.23 20.61
C PRO A 18 -6.85 -5.51 20.55
N SER A 19 -7.41 -6.11 21.58
CA SER A 19 -8.82 -6.58 21.64
C SER A 19 -9.85 -5.49 21.33
N ARG A 20 -9.55 -4.24 21.64
CA ARG A 20 -10.38 -3.06 21.35
C ARG A 20 -10.42 -2.73 19.85
N LEU A 21 -9.30 -2.87 19.16
CA LEU A 21 -9.19 -2.68 17.72
C LEU A 21 -9.95 -3.79 16.97
N MET A 22 -9.85 -5.02 17.44
CA MET A 22 -10.60 -6.17 16.92
C MET A 22 -12.12 -6.02 17.08
N SER A 23 -12.59 -5.43 18.16
CA SER A 23 -14.02 -5.19 18.37
C SER A 23 -14.57 -4.17 17.36
N ASN A 24 -13.89 -3.05 17.18
CA ASN A 24 -14.26 -2.03 16.20
C ASN A 24 -14.16 -2.54 14.76
N PHE A 25 -13.13 -3.30 14.46
CA PHE A 25 -12.88 -3.96 13.20
C PHE A 25 -13.99 -4.97 12.85
N ASN A 26 -14.32 -5.90 13.76
CA ASN A 26 -15.38 -6.88 13.56
C ASN A 26 -16.77 -6.22 13.41
N LYS A 27 -17.02 -5.08 14.07
CA LYS A 27 -18.22 -4.30 13.91
C LYS A 27 -18.28 -3.70 12.50
N TYR A 28 -17.21 -3.05 12.06
CA TYR A 28 -17.11 -2.44 10.73
C TYR A 28 -17.35 -3.45 9.61
N PHE A 29 -16.73 -4.64 9.67
CA PHE A 29 -16.88 -5.67 8.64
C PHE A 29 -18.24 -6.37 8.64
N ARG A 30 -18.89 -6.53 9.80
CA ARG A 30 -20.27 -7.02 9.86
C ARG A 30 -21.26 -6.04 9.22
N GLU A 31 -21.04 -4.75 9.43
CA GLU A 31 -21.90 -3.69 8.88
C GLU A 31 -21.78 -3.57 7.35
N HIS A 32 -20.63 -3.93 6.76
CA HIS A 32 -20.36 -3.77 5.32
C HIS A 32 -20.39 -5.08 4.51
N ASN A 33 -20.67 -6.21 5.13
CA ASN A 33 -20.87 -7.55 4.50
C ASN A 33 -19.82 -7.91 3.44
N VAL A 34 -18.53 -7.67 3.73
CA VAL A 34 -17.43 -7.77 2.77
C VAL A 34 -17.01 -9.21 2.56
N LYS A 35 -17.19 -9.71 1.34
CA LYS A 35 -16.58 -10.95 0.85
C LYS A 35 -15.41 -10.61 -0.06
N ALA A 36 -14.21 -10.51 0.48
CA ALA A 36 -13.03 -10.32 -0.34
C ALA A 36 -12.69 -11.62 -1.09
N ASN A 37 -12.61 -11.55 -2.40
CA ASN A 37 -12.13 -12.64 -3.25
C ASN A 37 -10.70 -12.36 -3.67
N MET A 38 -9.88 -13.40 -3.67
CA MET A 38 -8.49 -13.35 -4.10
C MET A 38 -8.28 -14.35 -5.23
N ILE A 39 -7.72 -13.89 -6.34
CA ILE A 39 -7.26 -14.75 -7.44
C ILE A 39 -5.76 -14.56 -7.54
N GLN A 40 -5.01 -15.63 -7.27
CA GLN A 40 -3.55 -15.60 -7.35
C GLN A 40 -3.06 -16.47 -8.50
N GLU A 41 -2.17 -15.93 -9.29
CA GLU A 41 -1.38 -16.63 -10.29
C GLU A 41 0.08 -16.65 -9.83
N ILE A 42 0.69 -17.84 -9.81
CA ILE A 42 2.09 -18.04 -9.43
C ILE A 42 2.85 -18.45 -10.68
N ASN A 43 3.93 -17.76 -10.93
CA ASN A 43 4.82 -17.98 -12.06
C ASN A 43 6.28 -17.99 -11.58
N ALA A 44 6.56 -18.82 -10.58
CA ALA A 44 7.85 -18.93 -9.93
C ALA A 44 8.58 -20.21 -10.36
N PRO A 45 9.91 -20.21 -10.41
CA PRO A 45 10.71 -21.43 -10.38
C PRO A 45 10.43 -22.21 -9.10
N GLU A 46 10.56 -23.53 -9.16
CA GLU A 46 10.40 -24.41 -7.99
C GLU A 46 11.27 -23.94 -6.82
N GLY A 47 10.69 -23.81 -5.63
CA GLY A 47 11.35 -23.31 -4.42
C GLY A 47 11.50 -21.79 -4.31
N LYS A 48 11.00 -21.01 -5.28
CA LYS A 48 10.97 -19.53 -5.24
C LYS A 48 9.56 -18.95 -5.22
N GLU A 49 8.61 -19.66 -4.64
CA GLU A 49 7.20 -19.23 -4.57
C GLU A 49 6.92 -18.26 -3.41
N ARG A 50 7.92 -18.03 -2.53
CA ARG A 50 7.78 -17.12 -1.39
C ARG A 50 7.71 -15.67 -1.87
N VAL A 51 6.79 -14.92 -1.31
CA VAL A 51 6.65 -13.48 -1.50
C VAL A 51 7.23 -12.77 -0.27
N ASP A 52 8.28 -11.98 -0.45
CA ASP A 52 8.92 -11.19 0.60
C ASP A 52 8.50 -9.72 0.54
N LEU A 53 8.28 -9.21 -0.68
CA LEU A 53 7.81 -7.86 -0.96
C LEU A 53 6.65 -7.96 -1.96
N GLU A 54 5.59 -7.18 -1.77
CA GLU A 54 4.46 -7.13 -2.70
C GLU A 54 4.20 -5.67 -3.10
N VAL A 55 4.08 -5.40 -4.38
CA VAL A 55 3.69 -4.08 -4.90
C VAL A 55 2.21 -4.13 -5.22
N PHE A 56 1.44 -3.24 -4.63
CA PHE A 56 0.03 -3.06 -4.92
C PHE A 56 -0.18 -1.95 -5.94
N ILE A 57 -0.95 -2.23 -6.98
CA ILE A 57 -1.46 -1.24 -7.92
C ILE A 57 -2.96 -1.14 -7.73
N HIS A 58 -3.45 0.05 -7.43
CA HIS A 58 -4.87 0.32 -7.27
C HIS A 58 -5.51 0.59 -8.62
N LEU A 59 -6.58 -0.15 -8.92
CA LEU A 59 -7.41 0.08 -10.09
C LEU A 59 -8.64 0.86 -9.65
N CYS A 60 -8.94 1.94 -10.34
CA CYS A 60 -10.10 2.77 -10.12
C CYS A 60 -11.20 2.43 -11.13
N GLY A 61 -12.45 2.27 -10.64
CA GLY A 61 -13.60 1.97 -11.50
C GLY A 61 -13.76 0.50 -11.89
N GLU A 62 -14.81 0.21 -12.63
CA GLU A 62 -15.12 -1.14 -13.12
C GLU A 62 -14.20 -1.58 -14.28
N ASN A 63 -13.54 -0.63 -14.94
CA ASN A 63 -12.60 -0.86 -16.02
C ASN A 63 -11.18 -0.98 -15.48
N LEU A 64 -10.53 -2.10 -15.74
CA LEU A 64 -9.14 -2.40 -15.33
C LEU A 64 -8.09 -1.45 -15.96
N ASN A 65 -8.50 -0.34 -16.54
CA ASN A 65 -7.64 0.59 -17.27
C ASN A 65 -7.38 1.91 -16.55
N GLU A 66 -7.99 2.13 -15.39
CA GLU A 66 -7.78 3.35 -14.60
C GLU A 66 -6.90 3.04 -13.39
N PHE A 67 -5.64 3.44 -13.45
CA PHE A 67 -4.65 3.22 -12.41
C PHE A 67 -4.51 4.47 -11.55
N GLY A 68 -4.82 4.37 -10.25
CA GLY A 68 -4.89 5.53 -9.37
C GLY A 68 -3.75 5.65 -8.36
N HIS A 69 -3.20 4.55 -7.87
CA HIS A 69 -2.23 4.57 -6.78
C HIS A 69 -1.31 3.34 -6.81
N SER A 70 -0.18 3.43 -6.12
CA SER A 70 0.76 2.33 -5.92
C SER A 70 1.29 2.34 -4.50
N ASP A 71 1.33 1.18 -3.87
CA ASP A 71 1.89 0.95 -2.55
C ASP A 71 2.84 -0.23 -2.57
N PHE A 72 3.56 -0.43 -1.48
CA PHE A 72 4.29 -1.67 -1.29
C PHE A 72 4.03 -2.27 0.09
N CYS A 73 4.14 -3.58 0.17
CA CYS A 73 4.04 -4.35 1.39
C CYS A 73 5.34 -5.11 1.62
N TYR A 74 5.96 -4.91 2.77
CA TYR A 74 7.12 -5.69 3.19
C TYR A 74 6.77 -6.45 4.48
N GLY A 75 6.89 -7.77 4.43
CA GLY A 75 6.33 -8.62 5.46
C GLY A 75 4.80 -8.42 5.57
N ASP A 76 4.32 -8.13 6.79
CA ASP A 76 2.89 -7.87 7.05
C ASP A 76 2.54 -6.38 7.13
N THR A 77 3.42 -5.48 6.68
CA THR A 77 3.22 -4.04 6.75
C THR A 77 3.13 -3.42 5.37
N VAL A 78 2.01 -2.76 5.09
CA VAL A 78 1.85 -1.90 3.91
C VAL A 78 2.40 -0.51 4.21
N TYR A 79 3.13 0.01 3.24
CA TYR A 79 3.62 1.38 3.20
C TYR A 79 2.97 2.09 2.03
N SER A 80 2.18 3.11 2.32
CA SER A 80 1.53 3.95 1.33
C SER A 80 2.05 5.37 1.42
N TYR A 81 2.43 5.96 0.29
CA TYR A 81 2.95 7.31 0.23
C TYR A 81 1.99 8.21 -0.54
N GLY A 82 1.59 9.31 0.09
CA GLY A 82 0.60 10.19 -0.51
C GLY A 82 0.47 11.55 0.16
N ALA A 83 -0.56 12.28 -0.28
CA ALA A 83 -1.00 13.56 0.26
C ALA A 83 -2.15 13.35 1.25
N TYR A 84 -1.88 12.70 2.38
CA TYR A 84 -2.93 12.32 3.34
C TYR A 84 -3.40 13.46 4.26
N ASP A 85 -2.65 14.58 4.35
CA ASP A 85 -3.09 15.76 5.08
C ASP A 85 -3.78 16.74 4.16
N GLU A 86 -5.10 16.70 4.13
CA GLU A 86 -5.93 17.55 3.28
C GLU A 86 -5.76 19.05 3.59
N THR A 87 -5.35 19.40 4.80
CA THR A 87 -5.14 20.79 5.21
C THR A 87 -3.90 21.43 4.56
N GLU A 88 -3.00 20.61 4.04
CA GLU A 88 -1.76 21.03 3.39
C GLU A 88 -1.82 20.98 1.85
N HIS A 89 -2.98 20.66 1.28
CA HIS A 89 -3.16 20.57 -0.16
C HIS A 89 -3.01 21.95 -0.82
N LYS A 90 -2.16 22.03 -1.84
CA LYS A 90 -1.95 23.21 -2.69
C LYS A 90 -2.21 22.85 -4.14
N PHE A 91 -2.62 23.85 -4.94
CA PHE A 91 -2.90 23.67 -6.36
C PHE A 91 -3.80 22.47 -6.67
N PHE A 92 -5.02 22.47 -6.09
CA PHE A 92 -6.01 21.42 -6.28
C PHE A 92 -5.52 20.01 -5.85
N GLY A 93 -4.68 19.92 -4.81
CA GLY A 93 -4.18 18.66 -4.30
C GLY A 93 -2.96 18.08 -5.03
N MET A 94 -2.42 18.80 -6.03
CA MET A 94 -1.22 18.35 -6.76
C MET A 94 0.04 18.37 -5.89
N PHE A 95 0.10 19.26 -4.90
CA PHE A 95 1.21 19.38 -3.97
C PHE A 95 0.73 19.27 -2.54
N SER A 96 1.46 18.54 -1.73
CA SER A 96 1.27 18.45 -0.28
C SER A 96 2.58 18.08 0.40
N GLN A 97 2.62 18.17 1.73
CA GLN A 97 3.69 17.51 2.46
C GLN A 97 3.57 15.99 2.27
N GLY A 98 4.68 15.35 1.95
CA GLY A 98 4.73 13.89 1.80
C GLY A 98 4.43 13.19 3.12
N THR A 99 3.49 12.26 3.09
CA THR A 99 3.08 11.44 4.22
C THR A 99 3.23 9.96 3.90
N ILE A 100 3.69 9.18 4.90
CA ILE A 100 3.74 7.73 4.83
C ILE A 100 2.75 7.15 5.82
N VAL A 101 1.92 6.25 5.31
CA VAL A 101 1.05 5.37 6.10
C VAL A 101 1.75 4.04 6.31
N LYS A 102 1.74 3.53 7.54
CA LYS A 102 2.10 2.15 7.86
C LYS A 102 0.85 1.44 8.38
N ALA A 103 0.38 0.44 7.66
CA ALA A 103 -0.85 -0.27 7.99
C ALA A 103 -0.62 -1.80 7.99
N PRO A 104 -1.33 -2.57 8.84
CA PRO A 104 -1.35 -4.01 8.72
C PRO A 104 -1.91 -4.43 7.37
N ARG A 105 -1.20 -5.33 6.67
CA ARG A 105 -1.49 -5.74 5.29
C ARG A 105 -2.96 -6.14 5.07
N GLU A 106 -3.46 -7.05 5.87
CA GLU A 106 -4.81 -7.57 5.68
C GLU A 106 -5.89 -6.50 5.88
N LEU A 107 -5.72 -5.65 6.91
CA LEU A 107 -6.65 -4.56 7.21
C LEU A 107 -6.65 -3.51 6.12
N TYR A 108 -5.47 -3.20 5.57
CA TYR A 108 -5.31 -2.26 4.47
C TYR A 108 -6.01 -2.76 3.20
N ILE A 109 -5.75 -4.01 2.78
CA ILE A 109 -6.41 -4.60 1.62
C ILE A 109 -7.92 -4.54 1.78
N ARG A 110 -8.45 -4.97 2.93
CA ARG A 110 -9.89 -4.93 3.20
C ARG A 110 -10.46 -3.51 3.17
N HIS A 111 -9.75 -2.53 3.72
CA HIS A 111 -10.14 -1.13 3.65
C HIS A 111 -10.27 -0.66 2.19
N CYS A 112 -9.27 -0.91 1.36
CA CYS A 112 -9.29 -0.55 -0.05
C CYS A 112 -10.46 -1.21 -0.80
N LEU A 113 -10.72 -2.49 -0.55
CA LEU A 113 -11.79 -3.22 -1.23
C LEU A 113 -13.19 -2.78 -0.78
N SER A 114 -13.36 -2.52 0.52
CA SER A 114 -14.68 -2.31 1.12
C SER A 114 -15.10 -0.85 1.11
N PHE A 115 -14.19 0.03 1.56
CA PHE A 115 -14.46 1.44 1.75
C PHE A 115 -14.20 2.22 0.45
N GLU A 116 -13.04 2.02 -0.13
CA GLU A 116 -12.66 2.72 -1.36
C GLU A 116 -13.22 2.06 -2.62
N LYS A 117 -13.78 0.83 -2.50
CA LYS A 117 -14.34 0.03 -3.61
C LYS A 117 -13.36 -0.14 -4.78
N LYS A 118 -12.08 -0.21 -4.47
CA LYS A 118 -11.01 -0.40 -5.45
C LYS A 118 -10.72 -1.89 -5.64
N ILE A 119 -10.16 -2.23 -6.80
CA ILE A 119 -9.52 -3.50 -7.04
C ILE A 119 -8.02 -3.29 -6.84
N LEU A 120 -7.35 -4.21 -6.13
CA LEU A 120 -5.91 -4.20 -6.00
C LEU A 120 -5.30 -5.31 -6.83
N VAL A 121 -4.22 -5.00 -7.53
CA VAL A 121 -3.36 -6.01 -8.14
C VAL A 121 -2.04 -6.00 -7.41
N GLY A 122 -1.73 -7.11 -6.75
CA GLY A 122 -0.47 -7.33 -6.03
C GLY A 122 0.52 -8.11 -6.89
N PHE A 123 1.72 -7.57 -7.06
CA PHE A 123 2.84 -8.26 -7.68
C PHE A 123 3.83 -8.68 -6.59
N GLY A 124 3.93 -9.97 -6.36
CA GLY A 124 4.79 -10.53 -5.32
C GLY A 124 6.21 -10.79 -5.82
N LEU A 125 7.19 -10.36 -5.04
CA LEU A 125 8.60 -10.49 -5.30
C LEU A 125 9.24 -11.47 -4.33
N CYS A 126 10.03 -12.41 -4.86
CA CYS A 126 10.87 -13.30 -4.07
C CYS A 126 12.28 -12.71 -4.01
N LEU A 127 12.72 -12.37 -2.80
CA LEU A 127 13.99 -11.69 -2.55
C LEU A 127 15.01 -12.62 -1.89
N SER A 128 16.27 -12.48 -2.28
CA SER A 128 17.40 -13.03 -1.53
C SER A 128 17.59 -12.25 -0.21
N ASP A 129 18.33 -12.82 0.73
CA ASP A 129 18.61 -12.16 2.01
C ASP A 129 19.38 -10.84 1.83
N ALA A 130 20.27 -10.77 0.84
CA ALA A 130 20.96 -9.53 0.50
C ALA A 130 20.03 -8.45 -0.05
N GLN A 131 19.02 -8.83 -0.85
CA GLN A 131 18.01 -7.91 -1.38
C GLN A 131 17.07 -7.45 -0.26
N LYS A 132 16.63 -8.36 0.63
CA LYS A 132 15.82 -8.01 1.80
C LYS A 132 16.52 -6.96 2.67
N LYS A 133 17.81 -7.16 2.97
CA LYS A 133 18.60 -6.21 3.73
C LYS A 133 18.61 -4.82 3.09
N LYS A 134 18.79 -4.73 1.77
CA LYS A 134 18.76 -3.45 1.05
C LYS A 134 17.38 -2.78 1.11
N VAL A 135 16.30 -3.55 1.00
CA VAL A 135 14.92 -3.06 1.15
C VAL A 135 14.72 -2.49 2.56
N GLU A 136 15.14 -3.21 3.60
CA GLU A 136 15.06 -2.77 4.99
C GLU A 136 15.85 -1.47 5.21
N GLU A 137 17.08 -1.39 4.71
CA GLU A 137 17.91 -0.18 4.78
C GLU A 137 17.19 1.03 4.13
N LYS A 138 16.55 0.84 2.98
CA LYS A 138 15.80 1.91 2.30
C LYS A 138 14.52 2.33 3.03
N ILE A 139 13.80 1.39 3.61
CA ILE A 139 12.65 1.70 4.47
C ILE A 139 13.12 2.50 5.68
N ASP A 140 14.21 2.10 6.31
CA ASP A 140 14.76 2.78 7.48
C ASP A 140 15.25 4.19 7.14
N GLU A 141 15.93 4.40 6.02
CA GLU A 141 16.34 5.72 5.53
C GLU A 141 15.16 6.70 5.45
N ILE A 142 14.03 6.25 4.91
CA ILE A 142 12.82 7.08 4.80
C ILE A 142 12.21 7.32 6.18
N MET A 143 12.16 6.29 7.01
CA MET A 143 11.56 6.39 8.34
C MET A 143 12.38 7.26 9.32
N GLN A 144 13.71 7.36 9.13
CA GLN A 144 14.56 8.26 9.92
C GLN A 144 14.22 9.74 9.74
N VAL A 145 13.71 10.14 8.57
CA VAL A 145 13.31 11.52 8.29
C VAL A 145 11.79 11.74 8.41
N ALA A 146 11.06 10.73 8.87
CA ALA A 146 9.62 10.74 9.06
C ALA A 146 9.27 10.96 10.54
N MET A 147 8.29 11.82 10.82
CA MET A 147 7.81 12.11 12.17
C MET A 147 6.35 11.69 12.32
N PRO A 148 5.98 11.06 13.45
CA PRO A 148 4.60 10.71 13.73
C PRO A 148 3.66 11.90 13.54
N TRP A 149 2.55 11.68 12.87
CA TRP A 149 1.50 12.66 12.68
C TRP A 149 0.15 12.07 13.10
N GLN A 150 -0.60 12.82 13.88
CA GLN A 150 -1.92 12.42 14.36
C GLN A 150 -2.99 12.95 13.43
N THR A 151 -3.84 12.04 12.95
CA THR A 151 -5.05 12.37 12.21
C THR A 151 -6.04 13.14 13.06
N ARG A 152 -7.04 13.76 12.42
CA ARG A 152 -8.15 14.39 13.13
C ARG A 152 -8.86 13.39 14.06
N TYR A 153 -9.10 12.18 13.62
CA TYR A 153 -9.66 11.10 14.43
C TYR A 153 -8.86 10.85 15.72
N GLU A 154 -7.56 10.67 15.63
CA GLU A 154 -6.70 10.43 16.80
C GLU A 154 -6.68 11.63 17.74
N ARG A 155 -6.68 12.85 17.20
CA ARG A 155 -6.73 14.09 17.99
C ARG A 155 -8.04 14.28 18.74
N ILE A 156 -9.15 13.85 18.17
CA ILE A 156 -10.46 13.82 18.87
C ILE A 156 -10.43 12.75 19.96
N GLN A 157 -9.92 11.54 19.67
CA GLN A 157 -9.88 10.45 20.64
C GLN A 157 -9.02 10.76 21.87
N ASN A 158 -7.95 11.53 21.70
CA ASN A 158 -7.06 11.93 22.80
C ASN A 158 -7.43 13.28 23.43
N GLY A 159 -8.55 13.90 23.01
CA GLY A 159 -9.06 15.15 23.59
C GLY A 159 -8.30 16.41 23.19
N THR A 160 -7.42 16.36 22.18
CA THR A 160 -6.69 17.55 21.69
C THR A 160 -7.43 18.32 20.61
N LEU A 161 -8.56 17.79 20.14
CA LEU A 161 -9.46 18.44 19.20
C LEU A 161 -10.91 18.21 19.63
N SER A 162 -11.77 19.24 19.54
CA SER A 162 -13.21 19.10 19.80
C SER A 162 -13.90 18.36 18.65
N GLN A 163 -14.99 17.64 18.97
CA GLN A 163 -15.77 16.85 18.01
C GLN A 163 -16.90 17.71 17.37
N GLU A 164 -16.60 18.91 16.93
CA GLU A 164 -17.61 19.82 16.36
C GLU A 164 -17.97 19.51 14.90
N GLU A 165 -17.09 18.80 14.18
CA GLU A 165 -17.30 18.45 12.78
C GLU A 165 -17.07 16.96 12.52
N PRO A 166 -17.74 16.39 11.48
CA PRO A 166 -17.53 15.00 11.11
C PRO A 166 -16.05 14.72 10.79
N CYS A 167 -15.53 13.62 11.30
CA CYS A 167 -14.18 13.17 11.06
C CYS A 167 -14.21 12.13 9.92
N ASN A 168 -14.32 12.62 8.70
CA ASN A 168 -14.48 11.82 7.47
C ASN A 168 -13.39 12.04 6.42
N ASP A 169 -12.26 12.66 6.82
CA ASP A 169 -11.08 12.75 5.96
C ASP A 169 -10.47 11.35 5.76
N ALA A 170 -9.85 11.15 4.58
CA ALA A 170 -9.34 9.85 4.16
C ALA A 170 -8.32 9.24 5.16
N ALA A 171 -7.45 10.07 5.73
CA ALA A 171 -6.47 9.64 6.72
C ALA A 171 -7.12 9.14 8.01
N SER A 172 -8.12 9.87 8.51
CA SER A 172 -8.88 9.50 9.71
C SER A 172 -9.67 8.21 9.52
N GLU A 173 -10.33 8.05 8.38
CA GLU A 173 -11.06 6.81 8.07
C GLU A 173 -10.13 5.61 7.95
N LEU A 174 -8.96 5.79 7.32
CA LEU A 174 -7.95 4.73 7.21
C LEU A 174 -7.43 4.31 8.59
N VAL A 175 -7.06 5.28 9.45
CA VAL A 175 -6.59 4.97 10.82
C VAL A 175 -7.68 4.29 11.65
N LYS A 176 -8.91 4.77 11.57
CA LYS A 176 -10.06 4.20 12.26
C LYS A 176 -10.33 2.76 11.83
N ALA A 177 -10.24 2.47 10.53
CA ALA A 177 -10.52 1.16 9.97
C ALA A 177 -9.39 0.15 10.18
N THR A 178 -8.12 0.61 10.17
CA THR A 178 -6.96 -0.29 10.10
C THR A 178 -6.03 -0.21 11.30
N GLY A 179 -6.13 0.85 12.11
CA GLY A 179 -5.14 1.16 13.14
C GLY A 179 -3.79 1.60 12.56
N ALA A 180 -3.77 2.05 11.31
CA ALA A 180 -2.59 2.55 10.65
C ALA A 180 -1.90 3.65 11.45
N LYS A 181 -0.60 3.79 11.25
CA LYS A 181 0.23 4.89 11.76
C LYS A 181 0.63 5.78 10.60
N ILE A 182 0.49 7.09 10.77
CA ILE A 182 0.85 8.05 9.71
C ILE A 182 2.02 8.91 10.16
N TYR A 183 2.90 9.20 9.21
CA TYR A 183 4.13 9.96 9.44
C TYR A 183 4.27 11.03 8.35
N LYS A 184 4.69 12.24 8.74
CA LYS A 184 5.07 13.32 7.82
C LYS A 184 6.58 13.30 7.56
N ILE A 185 6.97 13.32 6.30
CA ILE A 185 8.38 13.36 5.92
C ILE A 185 8.90 14.79 6.07
N LYS A 186 9.99 14.98 6.82
CA LYS A 186 10.52 16.30 7.19
C LYS A 186 11.65 16.79 6.29
N SER A 187 12.36 15.87 5.65
CA SER A 187 13.50 16.21 4.78
C SER A 187 13.69 15.14 3.69
N GLY A 188 14.56 15.42 2.75
CA GLY A 188 14.88 14.51 1.65
C GLY A 188 13.90 14.60 0.48
N GLU A 189 14.07 13.69 -0.46
CA GLU A 189 13.36 13.68 -1.74
C GLU A 189 11.84 13.56 -1.59
N PHE A 190 11.38 12.75 -0.64
CA PHE A 190 9.97 12.48 -0.40
C PHE A 190 9.30 13.47 0.55
N LYS A 191 9.97 14.59 0.93
CA LYS A 191 9.39 15.64 1.78
C LYS A 191 8.14 16.24 1.18
N THR A 192 8.12 16.41 -0.14
CA THR A 192 6.99 17.00 -0.87
C THR A 192 6.38 15.97 -1.79
N TYR A 193 5.12 15.65 -1.58
CA TYR A 193 4.34 14.89 -2.55
C TYR A 193 4.00 15.77 -3.74
N PHE A 194 4.29 15.28 -4.91
CA PHE A 194 3.91 15.93 -6.18
C PHE A 194 3.39 14.87 -7.14
N ALA A 195 2.10 14.92 -7.44
CA ALA A 195 1.37 13.89 -8.18
C ALA A 195 2.02 13.48 -9.52
N ILE A 196 2.77 14.38 -10.16
CA ILE A 196 3.40 14.11 -11.46
C ILE A 196 4.78 13.43 -11.32
N ASN A 197 5.57 13.79 -10.29
CA ASN A 197 6.97 13.37 -10.22
C ASN A 197 7.31 12.62 -8.93
N THR A 198 7.10 13.26 -7.77
CA THR A 198 7.40 12.64 -6.46
C THR A 198 6.12 12.05 -5.90
N ASN A 199 5.67 10.96 -6.49
CA ASN A 199 4.39 10.31 -6.22
C ASN A 199 4.57 8.92 -5.57
N CYS A 200 3.47 8.22 -5.40
CA CYS A 200 3.43 6.89 -4.81
C CYS A 200 4.28 5.87 -5.57
N VAL A 201 4.30 5.94 -6.91
CA VAL A 201 5.10 5.04 -7.74
C VAL A 201 6.59 5.25 -7.49
N LYS A 202 7.03 6.50 -7.37
CA LYS A 202 8.45 6.81 -7.13
C LYS A 202 8.93 6.24 -5.80
N LEU A 203 8.09 6.25 -4.75
CA LEU A 203 8.47 5.61 -3.50
C LEU A 203 8.52 4.08 -3.64
N ALA A 204 7.51 3.47 -4.26
CA ALA A 204 7.49 2.03 -4.48
C ALA A 204 8.72 1.59 -5.28
N ASP A 205 9.06 2.32 -6.33
CA ASP A 205 10.23 2.07 -7.17
C ASP A 205 11.55 2.27 -6.42
N TYR A 206 11.67 3.32 -5.61
CA TYR A 206 12.85 3.53 -4.76
C TYR A 206 13.14 2.34 -3.84
N ILE A 207 12.09 1.72 -3.30
CA ILE A 207 12.20 0.53 -2.46
C ILE A 207 12.51 -0.71 -3.29
N THR A 208 11.75 -0.96 -4.35
CA THR A 208 11.91 -2.15 -5.21
C THR A 208 13.20 -2.10 -6.04
N GLY A 209 13.64 -0.90 -6.43
CA GLY A 209 14.91 -0.67 -7.12
C GLY A 209 16.11 -1.14 -6.31
N SER A 210 16.07 -0.99 -4.98
CA SER A 210 17.11 -1.53 -4.10
C SER A 210 17.21 -3.06 -4.16
N ALA A 211 16.12 -3.73 -4.52
CA ALA A 211 16.08 -5.17 -4.76
C ALA A 211 16.46 -5.57 -6.20
N GLY A 212 16.81 -4.60 -7.05
CA GLY A 212 17.19 -4.83 -8.45
C GLY A 212 16.02 -4.72 -9.44
N LEU A 213 14.92 -4.11 -9.03
CA LEU A 213 13.78 -3.75 -9.86
C LEU A 213 13.80 -2.27 -10.20
N ASP A 214 14.96 -1.74 -10.63
CA ASP A 214 15.07 -0.33 -10.96
C ASP A 214 14.38 -0.02 -12.30
N VAL A 215 13.22 0.60 -12.18
CA VAL A 215 12.31 0.92 -13.29
C VAL A 215 12.49 2.36 -13.75
N LEU A 216 12.89 3.25 -12.83
CA LEU A 216 12.97 4.69 -13.10
C LEU A 216 14.23 5.12 -13.87
N ASP A 217 15.15 4.23 -14.19
CA ASP A 217 16.23 4.50 -15.12
C ASP A 217 15.72 4.75 -16.57
N VAL A 218 14.41 4.52 -16.76
CA VAL A 218 13.69 4.96 -17.95
C VAL A 218 13.26 6.42 -17.75
N SER A 219 13.95 7.35 -18.37
CA SER A 219 13.62 8.78 -18.39
C SER A 219 12.14 9.02 -18.72
N GLY A 220 11.35 9.45 -17.73
CA GLY A 220 9.96 9.81 -17.96
C GLY A 220 9.09 9.91 -16.71
N ILE A 221 7.85 10.35 -16.90
CA ILE A 221 6.81 10.35 -15.87
C ILE A 221 6.35 8.92 -15.65
N VAL A 222 6.64 8.35 -14.46
CA VAL A 222 6.17 7.00 -14.11
C VAL A 222 4.81 7.12 -13.46
N THR A 223 3.82 6.51 -14.10
CA THR A 223 2.44 6.42 -13.61
C THR A 223 2.17 5.03 -13.02
N PRO A 224 1.16 4.86 -12.15
CA PRO A 224 0.76 3.54 -11.69
C PRO A 224 0.46 2.56 -12.85
N GLY A 225 -0.07 3.05 -13.96
CA GLY A 225 -0.33 2.24 -15.16
C GLY A 225 0.93 1.76 -15.87
N SER A 226 1.95 2.61 -16.04
CA SER A 226 3.22 2.20 -16.62
C SER A 226 3.98 1.23 -15.71
N TYR A 227 3.87 1.44 -14.40
CA TYR A 227 4.46 0.54 -13.41
C TYR A 227 3.78 -0.84 -13.41
N TYR A 228 2.43 -0.86 -13.50
CA TYR A 228 1.67 -2.08 -13.70
C TYR A 228 2.16 -2.85 -14.94
N ALA A 229 2.22 -2.17 -16.09
CA ALA A 229 2.61 -2.81 -17.37
C ALA A 229 3.99 -3.46 -17.29
N LEU A 230 4.94 -2.82 -16.60
CA LEU A 230 6.26 -3.38 -16.39
C LEU A 230 6.25 -4.60 -15.48
N LEU A 231 5.59 -4.51 -14.31
CA LEU A 231 5.52 -5.62 -13.36
C LEU A 231 4.79 -6.82 -13.97
N ASP A 232 3.78 -6.56 -14.81
CA ASP A 232 3.05 -7.58 -15.55
C ASP A 232 3.94 -8.27 -16.59
N ASP A 233 4.69 -7.50 -17.38
CA ASP A 233 5.65 -8.03 -18.34
C ASP A 233 6.74 -8.87 -17.63
N MET A 234 7.25 -8.41 -16.50
CA MET A 234 8.22 -9.16 -15.71
C MET A 234 7.63 -10.48 -15.18
N PHE A 235 6.38 -10.46 -14.71
CA PHE A 235 5.68 -11.66 -14.28
C PHE A 235 5.51 -12.68 -15.42
N GLU A 236 5.14 -12.22 -16.61
CA GLU A 236 4.95 -13.08 -17.79
C GLU A 236 6.27 -13.69 -18.30
N ARG A 237 7.40 -13.01 -18.17
CA ARG A 237 8.73 -13.49 -18.62
C ARG A 237 9.27 -14.67 -17.83
N ARG A 238 8.69 -15.06 -16.71
CA ARG A 238 9.01 -16.27 -15.90
C ARG A 238 10.40 -16.37 -15.29
N ASN A 239 11.28 -15.44 -15.50
CA ASN A 239 12.68 -15.53 -15.03
C ASN A 239 13.12 -14.27 -14.29
N THR A 240 12.17 -13.65 -13.59
CA THR A 240 12.39 -12.44 -12.82
C THR A 240 12.16 -12.69 -11.32
N ILE A 241 12.41 -11.68 -10.51
CA ILE A 241 12.08 -11.73 -9.09
C ILE A 241 10.57 -11.59 -8.82
N VAL A 242 9.78 -11.19 -9.84
CA VAL A 242 8.31 -11.12 -9.76
C VAL A 242 7.74 -12.53 -9.95
N VAL A 243 7.27 -13.13 -8.87
CA VAL A 243 6.90 -14.56 -8.81
C VAL A 243 5.40 -14.80 -8.71
N SER A 244 4.62 -13.78 -8.37
CA SER A 244 3.16 -13.91 -8.29
C SER A 244 2.44 -12.64 -8.72
N LYS A 245 1.22 -12.83 -9.21
CA LYS A 245 0.25 -11.77 -9.50
C LYS A 245 -1.05 -12.12 -8.79
N THR A 246 -1.54 -11.25 -7.95
CA THR A 246 -2.73 -11.48 -7.13
C THR A 246 -3.75 -10.38 -7.37
N ILE A 247 -4.98 -10.74 -7.69
CA ILE A 247 -6.08 -9.79 -7.85
C ILE A 247 -6.96 -9.90 -6.60
N TYR A 248 -7.08 -8.80 -5.87
CA TYR A 248 -7.97 -8.63 -4.73
C TYR A 248 -9.18 -7.82 -5.14
N ARG A 249 -10.38 -8.37 -4.93
CA ARG A 249 -11.65 -7.70 -5.24
C ARG A 249 -12.77 -8.16 -4.32
N ASN A 250 -13.83 -7.36 -4.21
CA ASN A 250 -15.11 -7.76 -3.60
C ASN A 250 -15.87 -8.69 -4.53
#